data_8c6572922726918528a0a8d936e4e097
#
_entry.id   8c6572922726918528a0a8d936e4e097
#
_cell.length_a   1.000
_cell.length_b   1.000
_cell.length_c   1.000
_cell.angle_alpha   90.00
_cell.angle_beta   90.00
_cell.angle_gamma   90.00
#
_symmetry.space_group_name_H-M   'P 1'
#
loop_
_entity.id
_entity.type
_entity.pdbx_description
1 polymer ?
#
loop_
_entity_poly.entity_id
_entity_poly.type
_entity_poly.pdbx_seq_one_letter_code
_entity_poly.pdbx_strand_id
1 'polypeptide(L)'
;MRRRGRAFIIGIGIMMAAAALSGCGKKAEEAAVTTEAPTVTPEETKTIVLETEPTTEAETEPEGPEERKEVDGKIQSYLTGEMVDVAKANRRPVAVMMSNDKASLPQYGINRADVVYEAPVEGDMNRYMAIFEDYDDIERIGSVRSCRTYYTYFAREYDAIYAHYGQSTFAVPYLKSVDNINGVDGTGGNAFYRTKDKKAPHNAYTSGAKLNKTIGQLGYRTSYSDTYTGHFQFSKNAYVPAESDAKDAYKFYPSYTMNNPW
;
A
#
# COMPACT_ATOMS: atom_id res chain seq x y z
N MET A 1 -10.77 55.08 -41.15
CA MET A 1 -11.10 54.17 -42.27
C MET A 1 -11.77 52.92 -41.73
N ARG A 2 -13.05 52.76 -42.04
CA ARG A 2 -13.89 51.61 -41.70
C ARG A 2 -13.54 50.45 -42.60
N ARG A 3 -13.39 49.24 -42.05
CA ARG A 3 -13.71 48.01 -42.81
C ARG A 3 -14.47 47.03 -41.93
N ARG A 4 -15.63 46.78 -42.45
CA ARG A 4 -16.70 45.86 -42.02
C ARG A 4 -16.31 44.40 -42.29
N GLY A 5 -16.72 43.48 -41.40
CA GLY A 5 -17.71 42.46 -41.67
C GLY A 5 -17.19 41.10 -42.07
N ARG A 6 -17.65 40.10 -41.43
CA ARG A 6 -18.60 39.09 -41.99
C ARG A 6 -18.77 37.97 -40.97
N ALA A 7 -19.97 37.91 -40.43
CA ALA A 7 -20.45 36.74 -39.72
C ALA A 7 -20.73 35.61 -40.74
N PHE A 8 -20.28 34.40 -40.44
CA PHE A 8 -20.72 33.19 -41.14
C PHE A 8 -21.57 32.36 -40.16
N ILE A 9 -22.85 32.29 -40.45
CA ILE A 9 -23.80 31.40 -39.81
C ILE A 9 -23.82 30.11 -40.68
N ILE A 10 -23.42 28.98 -40.09
CA ILE A 10 -23.63 27.67 -40.71
C ILE A 10 -24.70 26.97 -39.90
N GLY A 11 -25.88 26.83 -40.54
CA GLY A 11 -26.99 26.03 -40.05
C GLY A 11 -26.70 24.54 -40.25
N ILE A 12 -26.91 23.78 -39.21
CA ILE A 12 -26.89 22.31 -39.28
C ILE A 12 -28.33 21.83 -39.31
N GLY A 13 -28.71 21.27 -40.46
CA GLY A 13 -29.98 20.59 -40.66
C GLY A 13 -30.05 19.24 -39.95
N ILE A 14 -31.12 19.04 -39.21
CA ILE A 14 -31.48 17.80 -38.57
C ILE A 14 -32.20 16.94 -39.63
N MET A 15 -31.64 15.76 -39.96
CA MET A 15 -32.27 14.79 -40.79
C MET A 15 -32.74 13.60 -39.91
N MET A 16 -34.04 13.53 -39.63
CA MET A 16 -34.71 12.36 -39.04
C MET A 16 -34.91 11.32 -40.15
N ALA A 17 -34.37 10.16 -39.95
CA ALA A 17 -34.76 8.94 -40.73
C ALA A 17 -35.49 7.98 -39.79
N ALA A 18 -36.81 7.86 -39.98
CA ALA A 18 -37.63 6.81 -39.40
C ALA A 18 -37.52 5.59 -40.28
N ALA A 19 -37.06 4.46 -39.74
CA ALA A 19 -37.19 3.16 -40.38
C ALA A 19 -38.06 2.26 -39.50
N ALA A 20 -39.29 2.04 -39.96
CA ALA A 20 -40.19 1.00 -39.46
C ALA A 20 -39.79 -0.35 -40.10
N LEU A 21 -39.52 -1.36 -39.30
CA LEU A 21 -39.52 -2.74 -39.77
C LEU A 21 -40.40 -3.58 -38.83
N SER A 22 -41.50 -3.98 -39.40
CA SER A 22 -42.37 -5.07 -38.92
C SER A 22 -41.67 -6.42 -39.09
N GLY A 23 -41.69 -7.26 -38.08
CA GLY A 23 -41.18 -8.63 -38.22
C GLY A 23 -41.66 -9.53 -37.09
N CYS A 24 -42.76 -10.19 -37.35
CA CYS A 24 -43.24 -11.49 -36.88
C CYS A 24 -42.71 -12.07 -35.55
N GLY A 25 -43.70 -12.39 -34.73
CA GLY A 25 -43.61 -13.08 -33.47
C GLY A 25 -43.07 -14.51 -33.53
N LYS A 26 -42.44 -14.86 -32.41
CA LYS A 26 -42.50 -16.21 -31.84
C LYS A 26 -42.58 -16.05 -30.31
N LYS A 27 -43.71 -16.53 -29.79
CA LYS A 27 -43.92 -16.78 -28.38
C LYS A 27 -42.81 -17.71 -27.89
N ALA A 28 -41.99 -17.26 -26.99
CA ALA A 28 -41.15 -18.13 -26.17
C ALA A 28 -41.85 -18.27 -24.82
N GLU A 29 -42.11 -19.50 -24.48
CA GLU A 29 -42.73 -20.03 -23.29
C GLU A 29 -41.82 -19.70 -22.11
N GLU A 30 -42.39 -19.06 -21.12
CA GLU A 30 -41.72 -18.68 -19.86
C GLU A 30 -41.56 -19.96 -19.03
N ALA A 31 -40.38 -20.57 -19.05
CA ALA A 31 -40.03 -21.63 -18.14
C ALA A 31 -39.65 -21.00 -16.80
N ALA A 32 -40.56 -21.13 -15.85
CA ALA A 32 -40.28 -20.80 -14.46
C ALA A 32 -39.19 -21.74 -13.91
N VAL A 33 -37.97 -21.27 -13.79
CA VAL A 33 -36.90 -21.94 -13.05
C VAL A 33 -37.16 -21.72 -11.57
N THR A 34 -37.78 -22.69 -10.94
CA THR A 34 -37.86 -22.80 -9.49
C THR A 34 -36.45 -23.16 -8.98
N THR A 35 -35.73 -22.19 -8.49
CA THR A 35 -34.47 -22.45 -7.80
C THR A 35 -34.77 -22.92 -6.39
N GLU A 36 -34.81 -24.23 -6.18
CA GLU A 36 -34.77 -24.82 -4.85
C GLU A 36 -33.39 -24.55 -4.26
N ALA A 37 -33.37 -23.86 -3.14
CA ALA A 37 -32.18 -23.70 -2.34
C ALA A 37 -31.73 -25.08 -1.82
N PRO A 38 -30.44 -25.43 -1.87
CA PRO A 38 -29.97 -26.67 -1.29
C PRO A 38 -30.18 -26.63 0.22
N THR A 39 -31.01 -27.52 0.74
CA THR A 39 -31.14 -27.80 2.17
C THR A 39 -29.82 -28.41 2.64
N VAL A 40 -29.00 -27.62 3.35
CA VAL A 40 -27.81 -28.13 4.01
C VAL A 40 -28.28 -28.88 5.26
N THR A 41 -28.19 -30.18 5.22
CA THR A 41 -28.34 -31.05 6.38
C THR A 41 -27.16 -30.75 7.31
N PRO A 42 -27.36 -30.52 8.61
CA PRO A 42 -26.24 -30.34 9.52
C PRO A 42 -25.48 -31.65 9.63
N GLU A 43 -24.26 -31.66 9.07
CA GLU A 43 -23.31 -32.72 9.33
C GLU A 43 -22.85 -32.62 10.79
N GLU A 44 -22.99 -33.72 11.52
CA GLU A 44 -22.58 -33.82 12.93
C GLU A 44 -21.12 -33.42 13.06
N THR A 45 -20.87 -32.32 13.75
CA THR A 45 -19.53 -31.87 14.13
C THR A 45 -18.95 -32.92 15.08
N LYS A 46 -18.12 -33.80 14.57
CA LYS A 46 -17.26 -34.65 15.40
C LYS A 46 -16.29 -33.74 16.13
N THR A 47 -16.58 -33.49 17.38
CA THR A 47 -15.63 -32.86 18.30
C THR A 47 -14.41 -33.76 18.41
N ILE A 48 -13.31 -33.38 17.78
CA ILE A 48 -12.02 -33.98 17.97
C ILE A 48 -11.54 -33.48 19.34
N VAL A 49 -11.68 -34.29 20.37
CA VAL A 49 -11.02 -34.05 21.66
C VAL A 49 -9.55 -34.33 21.40
N LEU A 50 -8.72 -33.31 21.26
CA LEU A 50 -7.29 -33.44 21.39
C LEU A 50 -7.01 -33.71 22.86
N GLU A 51 -6.66 -34.93 23.20
CA GLU A 51 -5.99 -35.26 24.47
C GLU A 51 -4.63 -34.54 24.43
N THR A 52 -4.54 -33.41 25.07
CA THR A 52 -3.27 -32.79 25.42
C THR A 52 -2.69 -33.49 26.60
N GLU A 53 -1.66 -34.32 26.38
CA GLU A 53 -0.79 -34.75 27.47
C GLU A 53 -0.15 -33.49 28.09
N PRO A 54 -0.07 -33.37 29.41
CA PRO A 54 0.54 -32.22 30.05
C PRO A 54 2.06 -32.31 29.91
N THR A 55 2.60 -31.68 28.87
CA THR A 55 4.02 -31.35 28.82
C THR A 55 4.26 -30.19 29.74
N THR A 56 4.74 -30.47 30.93
CA THR A 56 5.19 -29.46 31.91
C THR A 56 6.58 -28.97 31.47
N GLU A 57 6.62 -28.18 30.39
CA GLU A 57 7.67 -27.21 30.21
C GLU A 57 7.11 -25.88 30.68
N ALA A 58 7.83 -25.25 31.63
CA ALA A 58 7.47 -23.95 32.12
C ALA A 58 7.40 -22.95 30.92
N GLU A 59 6.18 -22.69 30.44
CA GLU A 59 5.94 -21.53 29.59
C GLU A 59 6.33 -20.31 30.43
N THR A 60 7.54 -19.80 30.17
CA THR A 60 7.84 -18.42 30.53
C THR A 60 6.85 -17.58 29.77
N GLU A 61 5.87 -17.01 30.46
CA GLU A 61 4.99 -16.00 29.88
C GLU A 61 5.87 -14.98 29.13
N PRO A 62 5.55 -14.64 27.88
CA PRO A 62 6.32 -13.65 27.16
C PRO A 62 6.33 -12.39 28.01
N GLU A 63 7.50 -11.97 28.46
CA GLU A 63 7.65 -10.69 29.15
C GLU A 63 6.98 -9.65 28.28
N GLY A 64 6.07 -8.86 28.85
CA GLY A 64 5.33 -7.81 28.12
C GLY A 64 6.31 -6.90 27.37
N PRO A 65 5.81 -6.08 26.42
CA PRO A 65 6.68 -5.25 25.60
C PRO A 65 7.58 -4.41 26.50
N GLU A 66 8.89 -4.51 26.28
CA GLU A 66 9.84 -3.71 27.02
C GLU A 66 9.60 -2.24 26.75
N GLU A 67 9.58 -1.46 27.83
CA GLU A 67 9.55 -0.01 27.70
C GLU A 67 10.80 0.46 26.93
N ARG A 68 10.57 1.21 25.82
CA ARG A 68 11.67 1.81 25.07
C ARG A 68 12.47 2.75 25.99
N LYS A 69 13.72 2.41 26.26
CA LYS A 69 14.61 3.19 27.10
C LYS A 69 15.78 3.75 26.30
N GLU A 70 16.08 5.02 26.54
CA GLU A 70 17.29 5.62 26.00
C GLU A 70 18.53 5.11 26.75
N VAL A 71 19.52 4.67 25.98
CA VAL A 71 20.83 4.25 26.48
C VAL A 71 21.89 4.87 25.58
N ASP A 72 22.80 5.65 26.15
CA ASP A 72 23.91 6.30 25.45
C ASP A 72 23.49 7.08 24.18
N GLY A 73 22.40 7.85 24.26
CA GLY A 73 21.86 8.64 23.16
C GLY A 73 21.19 7.82 22.04
N LYS A 74 20.95 6.54 22.30
CA LYS A 74 20.22 5.64 21.40
C LYS A 74 18.96 5.12 22.06
N ILE A 75 17.96 4.78 21.23
CA ILE A 75 16.71 4.18 21.65
C ILE A 75 16.28 3.16 20.58
N GLN A 76 15.54 2.16 21.00
CA GLN A 76 15.06 1.14 20.07
C GLN A 76 14.15 1.72 18.99
N SER A 77 14.45 1.42 17.72
CA SER A 77 13.60 1.76 16.58
C SER A 77 12.25 1.04 16.67
N TYR A 78 11.17 1.74 16.35
CA TYR A 78 9.85 1.13 16.22
C TYR A 78 9.70 0.24 14.98
N LEU A 79 10.59 0.37 13.99
CA LEU A 79 10.50 -0.37 12.74
C LEU A 79 11.40 -1.60 12.72
N THR A 80 12.61 -1.50 13.28
CA THR A 80 13.63 -2.54 13.17
C THR A 80 13.95 -3.25 14.48
N GLY A 81 13.61 -2.64 15.63
CA GLY A 81 14.02 -3.11 16.94
C GLY A 81 15.50 -2.81 17.29
N GLU A 82 16.26 -2.26 16.35
CA GLU A 82 17.66 -1.90 16.55
C GLU A 82 17.82 -0.63 17.40
N MET A 83 18.95 -0.50 18.10
CA MET A 83 19.30 0.70 18.84
C MET A 83 19.88 1.75 17.89
N VAL A 84 19.10 2.79 17.60
CA VAL A 84 19.46 3.89 16.69
C VAL A 84 19.44 5.23 17.43
N ASP A 85 19.99 6.29 16.83
CA ASP A 85 19.98 7.63 17.41
C ASP A 85 18.56 8.07 17.76
N VAL A 86 18.36 8.66 18.95
CA VAL A 86 17.06 9.09 19.46
C VAL A 86 16.31 9.98 18.46
N ALA A 87 17.04 10.89 17.79
CA ALA A 87 16.45 11.78 16.80
C ALA A 87 15.87 11.03 15.59
N LYS A 88 16.47 9.91 15.18
CA LYS A 88 15.99 9.05 14.10
C LYS A 88 14.81 8.19 14.57
N ALA A 89 14.97 7.50 15.68
CA ALA A 89 13.96 6.59 16.22
C ALA A 89 12.65 7.27 16.62
N ASN A 90 12.67 8.55 16.95
CA ASN A 90 11.48 9.33 17.31
C ASN A 90 10.88 10.10 16.14
N ARG A 91 11.49 10.02 14.97
CA ARG A 91 11.00 10.65 13.74
C ARG A 91 9.91 9.82 13.11
N ARG A 92 8.84 10.47 12.67
CA ARG A 92 7.81 9.81 11.85
C ARG A 92 8.42 9.27 10.55
N PRO A 93 8.17 8.00 10.22
CA PRO A 93 8.65 7.43 8.98
C PRO A 93 7.89 8.00 7.78
N VAL A 94 8.46 7.85 6.60
CA VAL A 94 7.74 8.05 5.35
C VAL A 94 7.40 6.70 4.73
N ALA A 95 6.17 6.56 4.26
CA ALA A 95 5.71 5.40 3.51
C ALA A 95 5.59 5.80 2.03
N VAL A 96 6.32 5.15 1.14
CA VAL A 96 6.33 5.49 -0.30
C VAL A 96 5.68 4.39 -1.11
N MET A 97 4.65 4.75 -1.89
CA MET A 97 3.98 3.82 -2.79
C MET A 97 4.83 3.52 -4.02
N MET A 98 5.27 2.29 -4.20
CA MET A 98 6.21 1.89 -5.25
C MET A 98 5.61 0.88 -6.22
N SER A 99 6.10 0.91 -7.45
CA SER A 99 5.72 -0.04 -8.49
C SER A 99 6.48 -1.36 -8.35
N ASN A 100 5.78 -2.47 -8.66
CA ASN A 100 6.39 -3.79 -8.87
C ASN A 100 6.24 -4.27 -10.32
N ASP A 101 6.04 -3.36 -11.25
CA ASP A 101 5.94 -3.66 -12.69
C ASP A 101 7.34 -3.80 -13.31
N LYS A 102 7.52 -4.75 -14.24
CA LYS A 102 8.79 -4.96 -14.95
C LYS A 102 9.32 -3.70 -15.64
N ALA A 103 8.42 -2.85 -16.16
CA ALA A 103 8.80 -1.58 -16.80
C ALA A 103 9.30 -0.53 -15.78
N SER A 104 9.10 -0.76 -14.49
CA SER A 104 9.59 0.11 -13.42
C SER A 104 10.94 -0.30 -12.85
N LEU A 105 11.43 -1.49 -13.19
CA LEU A 105 12.70 -2.02 -12.66
C LEU A 105 13.93 -1.26 -13.19
N PRO A 106 14.98 -1.13 -12.37
CA PRO A 106 15.04 -1.48 -10.96
C PRO A 106 14.23 -0.50 -10.11
N GLN A 107 13.71 -0.96 -8.95
CA GLN A 107 13.21 -0.06 -7.92
C GLN A 107 14.40 0.61 -7.24
N TYR A 108 14.33 1.94 -7.15
CA TYR A 108 15.37 2.71 -6.49
C TYR A 108 15.00 2.98 -5.04
N GLY A 109 15.96 2.79 -4.15
CA GLY A 109 15.82 3.08 -2.72
C GLY A 109 15.11 2.00 -1.91
N ILE A 110 14.47 0.99 -2.52
CA ILE A 110 13.70 -0.03 -1.78
C ILE A 110 14.57 -0.85 -0.82
N ASN A 111 15.84 -1.05 -1.15
CA ASN A 111 16.81 -1.74 -0.30
C ASN A 111 17.22 -0.96 0.98
N ARG A 112 16.75 0.27 1.12
CA ARG A 112 16.94 1.12 2.31
C ARG A 112 15.66 1.19 3.16
N ALA A 113 14.59 0.52 2.73
CA ALA A 113 13.36 0.46 3.50
C ALA A 113 13.52 -0.45 4.72
N ASP A 114 12.97 0.00 5.85
CA ASP A 114 12.93 -0.77 7.08
C ASP A 114 11.79 -1.80 7.07
N VAL A 115 10.67 -1.46 6.40
CA VAL A 115 9.51 -2.33 6.22
C VAL A 115 9.00 -2.20 4.79
N VAL A 116 8.63 -3.33 4.19
CA VAL A 116 8.00 -3.35 2.87
C VAL A 116 6.73 -4.18 2.91
N TYR A 117 5.60 -3.53 2.57
CA TYR A 117 4.34 -4.23 2.30
C TYR A 117 4.24 -4.54 0.82
N GLU A 118 3.83 -5.75 0.50
CA GLU A 118 3.40 -6.12 -0.84
C GLU A 118 1.93 -6.54 -0.80
N ALA A 119 1.12 -5.98 -1.69
CA ALA A 119 -0.26 -6.38 -1.84
C ALA A 119 -0.74 -6.27 -3.29
N PRO A 120 -1.71 -7.13 -3.69
CA PRO A 120 -2.28 -7.11 -5.03
C PRO A 120 -2.97 -5.77 -5.32
N VAL A 121 -2.88 -5.35 -6.58
CA VAL A 121 -3.66 -4.27 -7.16
C VAL A 121 -4.36 -4.77 -8.41
N GLU A 122 -5.05 -3.89 -9.13
CA GLU A 122 -5.71 -4.27 -10.38
C GLU A 122 -4.72 -4.77 -11.45
N GLY A 123 -5.19 -5.65 -12.34
CA GLY A 123 -4.45 -6.17 -13.49
C GLY A 123 -3.40 -7.22 -13.12
N ASP A 124 -3.68 -8.04 -12.12
CA ASP A 124 -2.81 -9.13 -11.63
C ASP A 124 -1.38 -8.66 -11.26
N MET A 125 -1.29 -7.41 -10.81
CA MET A 125 -0.05 -6.79 -10.36
C MET A 125 -0.04 -6.62 -8.86
N ASN A 126 1.16 -6.66 -8.28
CA ASN A 126 1.38 -6.23 -6.90
C ASN A 126 2.02 -4.84 -6.89
N ARG A 127 1.88 -4.14 -5.78
CA ARG A 127 2.64 -2.93 -5.46
C ARG A 127 3.33 -3.09 -4.13
N TYR A 128 4.40 -2.33 -3.98
CA TYR A 128 5.07 -2.18 -2.70
C TYR A 128 4.67 -0.88 -2.03
N MET A 129 4.61 -0.90 -0.71
CA MET A 129 4.73 0.30 0.11
C MET A 129 5.98 0.15 0.95
N ALA A 130 6.98 0.94 0.65
CA ALA A 130 8.25 0.94 1.35
C ALA A 130 8.23 2.02 2.46
N ILE A 131 8.54 1.65 3.69
CA ILE A 131 8.53 2.50 4.87
C ILE A 131 9.97 2.73 5.32
N PHE A 132 10.32 4.00 5.56
CA PHE A 132 11.67 4.42 5.85
C PHE A 132 11.69 5.30 7.11
N GLU A 133 12.51 4.94 8.08
CA GLU A 133 12.85 5.76 9.25
C GLU A 133 13.97 6.74 8.89
N ASP A 134 15.05 6.23 8.28
CA ASP A 134 16.21 7.02 7.85
C ASP A 134 16.25 7.15 6.31
N TYR A 135 15.77 8.28 5.80
CA TYR A 135 15.63 8.52 4.36
C TYR A 135 16.30 9.78 3.84
N ASP A 136 17.02 10.53 4.68
CA ASP A 136 17.54 11.87 4.34
C ASP A 136 18.52 11.85 3.18
N ASP A 137 19.40 10.88 3.13
CA ASP A 137 20.45 10.69 2.14
C ASP A 137 20.02 9.91 0.89
N ILE A 138 18.76 9.45 0.83
CA ILE A 138 18.29 8.70 -0.32
C ILE A 138 17.99 9.64 -1.48
N GLU A 139 18.84 9.61 -2.48
CA GLU A 139 18.76 10.52 -3.63
C GLU A 139 17.60 10.18 -4.58
N ARG A 140 17.21 8.89 -4.65
CA ARG A 140 16.15 8.42 -5.56
C ARG A 140 15.33 7.30 -4.93
N ILE A 141 14.02 7.52 -4.82
CA ILE A 141 13.05 6.53 -4.32
C ILE A 141 11.94 6.37 -5.36
N GLY A 142 11.62 5.15 -5.73
CA GLY A 142 10.54 4.84 -6.67
C GLY A 142 10.92 3.78 -7.72
N SER A 143 10.12 3.65 -8.78
CA SER A 143 9.08 4.59 -9.28
C SER A 143 7.86 4.63 -8.35
N VAL A 144 7.40 5.85 -8.08
CA VAL A 144 6.26 6.10 -7.20
C VAL A 144 4.96 5.94 -7.96
N ARG A 145 3.95 5.34 -7.31
CA ARG A 145 2.69 4.95 -7.93
C ARG A 145 1.47 5.43 -7.14
N SER A 146 0.32 5.16 -7.73
CA SER A 146 -0.95 5.61 -7.17
C SER A 146 -1.36 4.79 -5.94
N CYS A 147 -1.90 5.48 -4.94
CA CYS A 147 -2.48 4.92 -3.74
C CYS A 147 -3.66 3.99 -4.03
N ARG A 148 -3.83 2.97 -3.20
CA ARG A 148 -5.03 2.15 -3.05
C ARG A 148 -5.52 2.21 -1.61
N THR A 149 -6.81 1.95 -1.39
CA THR A 149 -7.47 2.16 -0.10
C THR A 149 -6.72 1.51 1.08
N TYR A 150 -6.40 0.23 0.97
CA TYR A 150 -5.77 -0.53 2.06
C TYR A 150 -4.36 -0.05 2.40
N TYR A 151 -3.62 0.55 1.47
CA TYR A 151 -2.32 1.14 1.78
C TYR A 151 -2.40 2.37 2.70
N THR A 152 -3.56 3.04 2.76
CA THR A 152 -3.77 4.10 3.76
C THR A 152 -3.84 3.54 5.17
N TYR A 153 -4.36 2.33 5.34
CA TYR A 153 -4.37 1.65 6.64
C TYR A 153 -2.96 1.26 7.05
N PHE A 154 -2.20 0.64 6.15
CA PHE A 154 -0.80 0.27 6.42
C PHE A 154 0.05 1.50 6.78
N ALA A 155 -0.10 2.62 6.08
CA ALA A 155 0.62 3.85 6.44
C ALA A 155 0.24 4.36 7.84
N ARG A 156 -1.03 4.23 8.24
CA ARG A 156 -1.51 4.65 9.56
C ARG A 156 -1.00 3.77 10.70
N GLU A 157 -0.80 2.48 10.46
CA GLU A 157 -0.24 1.55 11.44
C GLU A 157 1.12 2.01 11.97
N TYR A 158 1.87 2.74 11.14
CA TYR A 158 3.19 3.27 11.48
C TYR A 158 3.19 4.76 11.77
N ASP A 159 2.03 5.40 11.90
CA ASP A 159 1.94 6.87 11.98
C ASP A 159 2.74 7.57 10.86
N ALA A 160 2.87 6.92 9.70
CA ALA A 160 3.74 7.35 8.62
C ALA A 160 3.14 8.52 7.80
N ILE A 161 4.01 9.34 7.21
CA ILE A 161 3.64 10.32 6.18
C ILE A 161 3.65 9.59 4.84
N TYR A 162 2.50 9.55 4.16
CA TYR A 162 2.31 8.70 2.99
C TYR A 162 2.55 9.44 1.67
N ALA A 163 3.60 9.05 0.93
CA ALA A 163 3.97 9.61 -0.36
C ALA A 163 3.50 8.73 -1.52
N HIS A 164 2.69 9.28 -2.44
CA HIS A 164 2.13 8.56 -3.58
C HIS A 164 1.95 9.46 -4.79
N TYR A 165 1.82 8.90 -5.98
CA TYR A 165 1.62 9.64 -7.21
C TYR A 165 0.26 9.31 -7.85
N GLY A 166 -0.77 10.06 -7.48
CA GLY A 166 -2.15 9.78 -7.80
C GLY A 166 -2.78 8.71 -6.88
N GLN A 167 -4.06 8.43 -7.08
CA GLN A 167 -4.84 7.48 -6.28
C GLN A 167 -5.98 6.89 -7.10
N SER A 168 -6.54 5.78 -6.61
CA SER A 168 -7.85 5.31 -7.04
C SER A 168 -8.96 6.20 -6.46
N THR A 169 -10.10 6.28 -7.13
CA THR A 169 -11.28 7.02 -6.61
C THR A 169 -11.74 6.47 -5.26
N PHE A 170 -11.62 5.17 -5.05
CA PHE A 170 -11.97 4.51 -3.78
C PHE A 170 -11.06 4.89 -2.61
N ALA A 171 -9.82 5.32 -2.87
CA ALA A 171 -8.89 5.73 -1.82
C ALA A 171 -9.12 7.18 -1.33
N VAL A 172 -9.79 8.02 -2.12
CA VAL A 172 -9.97 9.46 -1.81
C VAL A 172 -10.55 9.72 -0.42
N PRO A 173 -11.61 9.04 0.05
CA PRO A 173 -12.14 9.28 1.39
C PRO A 173 -11.14 8.96 2.50
N TYR A 174 -10.32 7.93 2.30
CA TYR A 174 -9.38 7.40 3.30
C TYR A 174 -8.09 8.21 3.39
N LEU A 175 -7.67 8.87 2.31
CA LEU A 175 -6.53 9.78 2.32
C LEU A 175 -6.71 10.98 3.25
N LYS A 176 -7.96 11.32 3.61
CA LYS A 176 -8.24 12.37 4.61
C LYS A 176 -7.80 12.02 6.02
N SER A 177 -7.55 10.74 6.30
CA SER A 177 -7.19 10.23 7.62
C SER A 177 -5.69 9.97 7.78
N VAL A 178 -4.88 10.33 6.79
CA VAL A 178 -3.41 10.16 6.82
C VAL A 178 -2.76 11.42 6.23
N ASP A 179 -1.69 11.89 6.87
CA ASP A 179 -0.85 12.92 6.29
C ASP A 179 -0.23 12.37 5.01
N ASN A 180 -0.54 12.98 3.86
CA ASN A 180 -0.09 12.43 2.60
C ASN A 180 0.46 13.49 1.65
N ILE A 181 1.38 13.06 0.80
CA ILE A 181 2.03 13.87 -0.23
C ILE A 181 1.66 13.25 -1.58
N ASN A 182 0.79 13.93 -2.33
CA ASN A 182 0.28 13.42 -3.61
C ASN A 182 0.89 14.19 -4.79
N GLY A 183 1.49 13.47 -5.72
CA GLY A 183 2.15 14.06 -6.89
C GLY A 183 1.23 14.67 -7.95
N VAL A 184 -0.11 14.52 -7.84
CA VAL A 184 -1.06 14.97 -8.86
C VAL A 184 -2.05 16.04 -8.41
N ASP A 185 -2.19 16.31 -7.11
CA ASP A 185 -3.20 17.25 -6.59
C ASP A 185 -2.63 18.59 -6.11
N GLY A 186 -1.36 18.84 -6.33
CA GLY A 186 -0.69 20.07 -5.93
C GLY A 186 -0.09 20.06 -4.53
N THR A 187 -0.51 19.17 -3.63
CA THR A 187 0.10 19.05 -2.28
C THR A 187 1.54 18.58 -2.36
N GLY A 188 1.85 17.71 -3.32
CA GLY A 188 3.18 17.14 -3.51
C GLY A 188 3.90 17.57 -4.78
N GLY A 189 3.48 18.64 -5.45
CA GLY A 189 3.99 19.03 -6.76
C GLY A 189 5.52 19.15 -6.86
N ASN A 190 6.19 19.56 -5.77
CA ASN A 190 7.65 19.66 -5.71
C ASN A 190 8.34 18.44 -5.07
N ALA A 191 7.57 17.54 -4.47
CA ALA A 191 8.11 16.33 -3.85
C ALA A 191 8.58 15.31 -4.88
N PHE A 192 8.07 15.38 -6.09
CA PHE A 192 8.33 14.39 -7.11
C PHE A 192 8.99 15.01 -8.36
N TYR A 193 9.64 14.14 -9.13
CA TYR A 193 10.18 14.48 -10.44
C TYR A 193 10.01 13.29 -11.39
N ARG A 194 10.06 13.58 -12.70
CA ARG A 194 10.03 12.53 -13.72
C ARG A 194 11.36 12.46 -14.43
N THR A 195 11.79 11.25 -14.71
CA THR A 195 13.01 10.97 -15.47
C THR A 195 12.67 10.68 -16.93
N LYS A 196 13.71 10.70 -17.79
CA LYS A 196 13.58 10.42 -19.23
C LYS A 196 14.01 9.00 -19.59
N ASP A 197 14.63 8.28 -18.66
CA ASP A 197 15.14 6.91 -18.85
C ASP A 197 14.01 5.86 -18.94
N LYS A 198 12.81 6.21 -18.48
CA LYS A 198 11.62 5.37 -18.57
C LYS A 198 10.41 6.15 -19.08
N LYS A 199 9.44 5.43 -19.63
CA LYS A 199 8.17 6.02 -20.06
C LYS A 199 7.21 6.18 -18.87
N ALA A 200 6.37 7.20 -18.93
CA ALA A 200 5.25 7.31 -18.01
C ALA A 200 4.33 6.07 -18.12
N PRO A 201 3.79 5.56 -17.03
CA PRO A 201 3.76 6.10 -15.66
C PRO A 201 4.91 5.60 -14.77
N HIS A 202 5.94 4.90 -15.30
CA HIS A 202 6.99 4.21 -14.54
C HIS A 202 8.21 5.09 -14.25
N ASN A 203 8.11 6.40 -14.39
CA ASN A 203 9.22 7.35 -14.33
C ASN A 203 9.07 8.48 -13.30
N ALA A 204 8.15 8.33 -12.35
CA ALA A 204 7.98 9.28 -11.26
C ALA A 204 8.80 8.83 -10.03
N TYR A 205 9.60 9.74 -9.48
CA TYR A 205 10.49 9.48 -8.35
C TYR A 205 10.43 10.61 -7.32
N THR A 206 10.88 10.31 -6.11
CA THR A 206 11.15 11.29 -5.05
C THR A 206 12.57 11.08 -4.51
N SER A 207 12.92 11.84 -3.47
CA SER A 207 14.16 11.69 -2.68
C SER A 207 13.92 12.15 -1.25
N GLY A 208 14.79 11.76 -0.33
CA GLY A 208 14.73 12.19 1.07
C GLY A 208 14.66 13.70 1.20
N ALA A 209 15.56 14.42 0.53
CA ALA A 209 15.58 15.88 0.54
C ALA A 209 14.28 16.53 0.04
N LYS A 210 13.65 15.95 -1.00
CA LYS A 210 12.37 16.45 -1.52
C LYS A 210 11.21 16.17 -0.58
N LEU A 211 11.18 14.99 0.03
CA LEU A 211 10.18 14.63 1.04
C LEU A 211 10.26 15.57 2.24
N ASN A 212 11.47 15.76 2.82
CA ASN A 212 11.68 16.66 3.96
C ASN A 212 11.24 18.08 3.68
N LYS A 213 11.61 18.61 2.52
CA LYS A 213 11.20 19.95 2.10
C LYS A 213 9.68 20.07 2.04
N THR A 214 9.00 19.08 1.45
CA THR A 214 7.55 19.11 1.29
C THR A 214 6.84 18.90 2.62
N ILE A 215 7.32 18.01 3.49
CA ILE A 215 6.81 17.80 4.85
C ILE A 215 6.82 19.12 5.64
N GLY A 216 7.94 19.85 5.58
CA GLY A 216 8.06 21.17 6.22
C GLY A 216 7.13 22.22 5.61
N GLN A 217 6.95 22.23 4.29
CA GLN A 217 6.04 23.15 3.61
C GLN A 217 4.55 22.89 3.95
N LEU A 218 4.18 21.62 4.14
CA LEU A 218 2.82 21.21 4.51
C LEU A 218 2.55 21.33 6.02
N GLY A 219 3.58 21.59 6.82
CA GLY A 219 3.47 21.72 8.27
C GLY A 219 3.11 20.40 8.96
N TYR A 220 3.46 19.27 8.37
CA TYR A 220 3.20 17.97 8.98
C TYR A 220 4.10 17.75 10.20
N ARG A 221 3.53 17.10 11.20
CA ARG A 221 4.26 16.65 12.39
C ARG A 221 5.40 15.72 11.97
N THR A 222 6.60 15.92 12.50
CA THR A 222 7.80 15.16 12.14
C THR A 222 8.20 14.09 13.17
N SER A 223 7.64 14.14 14.39
CA SER A 223 7.79 13.10 15.40
C SER A 223 6.56 12.21 15.47
N TYR A 224 6.69 11.02 16.00
CA TYR A 224 5.56 10.15 16.30
C TYR A 224 4.54 10.83 17.21
N SER A 225 3.29 10.39 17.15
CA SER A 225 2.24 10.78 18.10
C SER A 225 2.61 10.32 19.51
N ASP A 226 2.26 11.12 20.51
CA ASP A 226 2.45 10.76 21.92
C ASP A 226 1.69 9.47 22.32
N THR A 227 0.70 9.08 21.54
CA THR A 227 -0.08 7.84 21.73
C THR A 227 0.45 6.68 20.89
N TYR A 228 1.51 6.86 20.11
CA TYR A 228 2.05 5.79 19.28
C TYR A 228 2.93 4.86 20.12
N THR A 229 2.61 3.59 20.11
CA THR A 229 3.29 2.56 20.93
C THR A 229 4.12 1.56 20.10
N GLY A 230 4.19 1.79 18.78
CA GLY A 230 4.82 0.86 17.84
C GLY A 230 3.84 -0.15 17.27
N HIS A 231 4.18 -0.70 16.10
CA HIS A 231 3.44 -1.76 15.44
C HIS A 231 4.00 -3.15 15.79
N PHE A 232 5.33 -3.24 15.92
CA PHE A 232 6.03 -4.47 16.26
C PHE A 232 6.35 -4.54 17.75
N GLN A 233 6.36 -5.77 18.25
CA GLN A 233 6.94 -6.12 19.55
C GLN A 233 8.23 -6.87 19.28
N PHE A 234 9.34 -6.37 19.78
CA PHE A 234 10.65 -6.99 19.59
C PHE A 234 11.04 -7.82 20.83
N SER A 235 11.51 -9.04 20.58
CA SER A 235 12.06 -9.90 21.62
C SER A 235 13.55 -9.64 21.81
N LYS A 236 14.06 -9.70 23.04
CA LYS A 236 15.48 -9.68 23.34
C LYS A 236 16.25 -10.84 22.73
N ASN A 237 15.58 -11.97 22.64
CA ASN A 237 16.19 -13.19 22.14
C ASN A 237 15.64 -13.49 20.75
N ALA A 238 16.52 -13.88 19.83
CA ALA A 238 16.09 -14.39 18.55
C ALA A 238 15.20 -15.63 18.77
N TYR A 239 14.06 -15.67 18.08
CA TYR A 239 13.26 -16.89 18.03
C TYR A 239 14.05 -17.96 17.32
N VAL A 240 14.29 -19.07 18.01
CA VAL A 240 14.92 -20.25 17.43
C VAL A 240 13.84 -21.34 17.39
N PRO A 241 13.36 -21.73 16.19
CA PRO A 241 12.38 -22.79 16.07
C PRO A 241 13.01 -24.10 16.56
N ALA A 242 12.20 -25.02 17.11
CA ALA A 242 12.66 -26.36 17.43
C ALA A 242 13.23 -27.01 16.16
N GLU A 243 14.32 -27.81 16.31
CA GLU A 243 14.97 -28.49 15.16
C GLU A 243 13.98 -29.32 14.34
N SER A 244 12.99 -29.93 15.02
CA SER A 244 11.91 -30.70 14.37
C SER A 244 11.04 -29.87 13.41
N ASP A 245 10.93 -28.55 13.63
CA ASP A 245 10.05 -27.65 12.92
C ASP A 245 10.81 -26.76 11.91
N ALA A 246 12.14 -26.70 12.05
CA ALA A 246 13.00 -25.96 11.17
C ALA A 246 13.21 -26.70 9.85
N LYS A 247 12.98 -26.03 8.72
CA LYS A 247 13.31 -26.55 7.38
C LYS A 247 14.03 -25.46 6.60
N ASP A 248 15.06 -25.86 5.88
CA ASP A 248 15.74 -24.96 4.95
C ASP A 248 14.78 -24.52 3.84
N ALA A 249 14.61 -23.23 3.69
CA ALA A 249 13.81 -22.65 2.62
C ALA A 249 14.70 -21.79 1.70
N TYR A 250 15.06 -22.35 0.55
CA TYR A 250 15.84 -21.64 -0.49
C TYR A 250 14.96 -20.76 -1.39
N LYS A 251 13.65 -20.96 -1.34
CA LYS A 251 12.69 -20.24 -2.17
C LYS A 251 11.32 -20.18 -1.50
N PHE A 252 10.74 -19.00 -1.46
CA PHE A 252 9.42 -18.75 -0.90
C PHE A 252 8.46 -18.26 -1.99
N TYR A 253 7.25 -18.82 -2.02
CA TYR A 253 6.17 -18.40 -2.92
C TYR A 253 4.99 -17.91 -2.09
N PRO A 254 4.69 -16.59 -2.12
CA PRO A 254 3.48 -16.07 -1.51
C PRO A 254 2.23 -16.73 -2.13
N SER A 255 1.23 -17.03 -1.33
CA SER A 255 0.03 -17.77 -1.78
C SER A 255 -0.79 -17.08 -2.86
N TYR A 256 -0.66 -15.76 -3.00
CA TYR A 256 -1.39 -14.96 -3.99
C TYR A 256 -0.63 -14.78 -5.31
N THR A 257 0.61 -15.24 -5.42
CA THR A 257 1.34 -15.20 -6.69
C THR A 257 2.36 -16.34 -6.78
N MET A 258 2.00 -17.34 -7.56
CA MET A 258 2.87 -18.50 -7.85
C MET A 258 4.07 -18.15 -8.75
N ASN A 259 4.01 -16.99 -9.43
CA ASN A 259 4.98 -16.59 -10.44
C ASN A 259 6.04 -15.58 -9.94
N ASN A 260 5.92 -15.15 -8.70
CA ASN A 260 6.85 -14.20 -8.07
C ASN A 260 7.44 -14.82 -6.80
N PRO A 261 8.50 -15.63 -6.91
CA PRO A 261 9.22 -16.11 -5.74
C PRO A 261 10.02 -14.98 -5.08
N TRP A 262 10.09 -15.05 -3.76
CA TRP A 262 10.95 -14.18 -2.95
C TRP A 262 12.34 -14.82 -2.78
#